data_c3a9c57181454a438790c5721017ed00
#
_entry.id   c3a9c57181454a438790c5721017ed00
#
_cell.length_a   1.000
_cell.length_b   1.000
_cell.length_c   1.000
_cell.angle_alpha   90.00
_cell.angle_beta   90.00
_cell.angle_gamma   90.00
#
_symmetry.space_group_name_H-M   'P 1'
#
loop_
_entity.id
_entity.type
_entity.pdbx_description
1 polymer ?
#
loop_
_entity_poly.entity_id
_entity_poly.type
_entity_poly.pdbx_seq_one_letter_code
_entity_poly.pdbx_strand_id
1 'polypeptide(L)'
;SERLLSWTQVGPKAPPLAGLLALVLSAPVYGLLAWAWPAVAYLHRMVQFLQWQKQHARTAERWVLKSPAHLGYLDALRAQFPDLHIVHMHRDPRDTIASGASLNATLHAMHADRVDRHRVGAEWLERMGWTNDRAMAARARWADEPARCTDIEFADAVADPIGQVSRVYDAIGMPFTDAAESAVRRWLTDRPREPERPAYALSDYGLDERQIDDRFAAYNHRFRSGAAPSRRT
;
A
#
# COMPACT_ATOMS: atom_id res chain seq x y z
N SER A 1 -0.37 -24.29 18.83
CA SER A 1 -0.65 -25.27 17.75
C SER A 1 -1.96 -26.02 17.92
N GLU A 2 -2.61 -26.01 19.09
CA GLU A 2 -3.85 -26.74 19.34
C GLU A 2 -5.14 -26.03 18.93
N ARG A 3 -5.11 -24.72 18.66
CA ARG A 3 -6.32 -23.98 18.25
C ARG A 3 -6.65 -24.05 16.76
N LEU A 4 -5.75 -24.54 15.92
CA LEU A 4 -6.02 -24.71 14.48
C LEU A 4 -6.75 -26.01 14.15
N LEU A 5 -6.76 -26.98 15.05
CA LEU A 5 -7.42 -28.28 14.84
C LEU A 5 -8.90 -28.32 15.24
N SER A 6 -9.39 -27.30 15.97
CA SER A 6 -10.79 -27.28 16.44
C SER A 6 -11.82 -26.92 15.34
N TRP A 7 -11.40 -26.43 14.19
CA TRP A 7 -12.29 -26.08 13.08
C TRP A 7 -12.54 -27.20 12.09
N THR A 8 -11.84 -28.33 12.21
CA THR A 8 -12.05 -29.50 11.34
C THR A 8 -13.01 -30.52 11.91
N GLN A 9 -13.54 -30.33 13.10
CA GLN A 9 -14.61 -31.15 13.64
C GLN A 9 -15.99 -30.62 13.20
N VAL A 10 -16.27 -30.72 11.90
CA VAL A 10 -17.66 -30.74 11.44
C VAL A 10 -18.24 -32.05 11.97
N GLY A 11 -19.14 -31.94 12.96
CA GLY A 11 -19.75 -33.13 13.60
C GLY A 11 -20.39 -34.06 12.57
N PRO A 12 -20.62 -35.34 12.92
CA PRO A 12 -20.97 -36.42 12.00
C PRO A 12 -22.35 -36.27 11.31
N LYS A 13 -22.98 -35.11 11.36
CA LYS A 13 -24.31 -34.86 10.78
C LYS A 13 -24.33 -33.76 9.68
N ALA A 14 -23.20 -33.17 9.29
CA ALA A 14 -23.20 -32.26 8.14
C ALA A 14 -23.18 -33.09 6.84
N PRO A 15 -24.08 -32.80 5.86
CA PRO A 15 -24.03 -33.49 4.58
C PRO A 15 -22.68 -33.25 3.92
N PRO A 16 -22.08 -34.27 3.26
CA PRO A 16 -20.73 -34.19 2.70
C PRO A 16 -20.57 -33.03 1.69
N LEU A 17 -21.65 -32.60 1.07
CA LEU A 17 -21.69 -31.43 0.18
C LEU A 17 -21.44 -30.09 0.89
N ALA A 18 -21.90 -29.92 2.13
CA ALA A 18 -21.68 -28.66 2.87
C ALA A 18 -20.21 -28.51 3.30
N GLY A 19 -19.55 -29.62 3.66
CA GLY A 19 -18.13 -29.66 3.97
C GLY A 19 -17.27 -29.33 2.73
N LEU A 20 -17.64 -29.92 1.58
CA LEU A 20 -16.96 -29.66 0.30
C LEU A 20 -17.13 -28.22 -0.18
N LEU A 21 -18.34 -27.65 -0.04
CA LEU A 21 -18.61 -26.24 -0.37
C LEU A 21 -17.84 -25.28 0.53
N ALA A 22 -17.77 -25.56 1.83
CA ALA A 22 -16.98 -24.75 2.77
C ALA A 22 -15.49 -24.80 2.42
N LEU A 23 -14.96 -25.95 1.99
CA LEU A 23 -13.58 -26.12 1.58
C LEU A 23 -13.29 -25.40 0.26
N VAL A 24 -14.18 -25.49 -0.71
CA VAL A 24 -14.05 -24.80 -2.01
C VAL A 24 -14.19 -23.28 -1.87
N LEU A 25 -15.07 -22.79 -1.01
CA LEU A 25 -15.24 -21.34 -0.76
C LEU A 25 -14.13 -20.77 0.12
N SER A 26 -13.50 -21.57 0.98
CA SER A 26 -12.39 -21.13 1.83
C SER A 26 -11.02 -21.25 1.16
N ALA A 27 -10.85 -22.13 0.18
CA ALA A 27 -9.58 -22.37 -0.52
C ALA A 27 -8.94 -21.09 -1.11
N PRO A 28 -9.67 -20.17 -1.80
CA PRO A 28 -9.10 -18.93 -2.28
C PRO A 28 -8.70 -17.98 -1.16
N VAL A 29 -9.41 -17.96 -0.03
CA VAL A 29 -9.07 -17.14 1.14
C VAL A 29 -7.81 -17.68 1.82
N TYR A 30 -7.71 -18.98 2.01
CA TYR A 30 -6.51 -19.63 2.55
C TYR A 30 -5.32 -19.55 1.57
N GLY A 31 -5.57 -19.63 0.27
CA GLY A 31 -4.56 -19.43 -0.76
C GLY A 31 -3.93 -18.02 -0.69
N LEU A 32 -4.76 -16.99 -0.61
CA LEU A 32 -4.30 -15.60 -0.50
C LEU A 32 -3.56 -15.34 0.82
N LEU A 33 -4.06 -15.88 1.94
CA LEU A 33 -3.38 -15.79 3.23
C LEU A 33 -2.08 -16.59 3.25
N ALA A 34 -2.04 -17.76 2.61
CA ALA A 34 -0.85 -18.59 2.51
C ALA A 34 0.28 -17.95 1.67
N TRP A 35 -0.06 -17.08 0.70
CA TRP A 35 0.94 -16.37 -0.11
C TRP A 35 1.43 -15.07 0.52
N ALA A 36 0.55 -14.29 1.12
CA ALA A 36 0.91 -13.02 1.72
C ALA A 36 1.72 -13.19 3.01
N TRP A 37 1.34 -14.15 3.84
CA TRP A 37 2.00 -14.40 5.12
C TRP A 37 3.47 -14.81 5.00
N PRO A 38 3.87 -15.77 4.16
CA PRO A 38 5.27 -16.11 3.95
C PRO A 38 6.10 -14.94 3.41
N ALA A 39 5.54 -14.11 2.52
CA ALA A 39 6.25 -12.97 1.96
C ALA A 39 6.54 -11.90 3.03
N VAL A 40 5.57 -11.60 3.90
CA VAL A 40 5.77 -10.62 4.99
C VAL A 40 6.67 -11.20 6.09
N ALA A 41 6.56 -12.49 6.41
CA ALA A 41 7.48 -13.15 7.33
C ALA A 41 8.92 -13.17 6.79
N TYR A 42 9.09 -13.35 5.48
CA TYR A 42 10.40 -13.23 4.84
C TYR A 42 10.93 -11.79 4.91
N LEU A 43 10.09 -10.78 4.65
CA LEU A 43 10.45 -9.37 4.83
C LEU A 43 10.96 -9.10 6.25
N HIS A 44 10.26 -9.61 7.27
CA HIS A 44 10.66 -9.46 8.66
C HIS A 44 12.06 -10.07 8.91
N ARG A 45 12.31 -11.29 8.42
CA ARG A 45 13.65 -11.92 8.51
C ARG A 45 14.73 -11.12 7.78
N MET A 46 14.41 -10.55 6.61
CA MET A 46 15.33 -9.69 5.87
C MET A 46 15.67 -8.42 6.63
N VAL A 47 14.69 -7.78 7.28
CA VAL A 47 14.93 -6.62 8.15
C VAL A 47 15.83 -7.01 9.33
N GLN A 48 15.57 -8.14 9.99
CA GLN A 48 16.41 -8.66 11.07
C GLN A 48 17.85 -8.94 10.59
N PHE A 49 18.01 -9.55 9.42
CA PHE A 49 19.32 -9.81 8.83
C PHE A 49 20.08 -8.51 8.51
N LEU A 50 19.41 -7.54 7.91
CA LEU A 50 20.00 -6.23 7.63
C LEU A 50 20.35 -5.48 8.93
N GLN A 51 19.52 -5.58 9.96
CA GLN A 51 19.81 -5.03 11.27
C GLN A 51 21.06 -5.68 11.88
N TRP A 52 21.16 -7.00 11.81
CA TRP A 52 22.36 -7.74 12.27
C TRP A 52 23.62 -7.32 11.51
N GLN A 53 23.55 -7.16 10.19
CA GLN A 53 24.70 -6.69 9.40
C GLN A 53 25.14 -5.26 9.78
N LYS A 54 24.19 -4.39 10.14
CA LYS A 54 24.44 -2.97 10.46
C LYS A 54 24.83 -2.72 11.91
N GLN A 55 24.66 -3.68 12.81
CA GLN A 55 24.91 -3.45 14.25
C GLN A 55 26.36 -3.08 14.58
N HIS A 56 27.32 -3.32 13.68
CA HIS A 56 28.72 -2.88 13.84
C HIS A 56 28.95 -1.44 13.38
N ALA A 57 28.00 -0.81 12.65
CA ALA A 57 28.15 0.52 12.13
C ALA A 57 27.29 1.57 12.91
N ARG A 58 26.04 1.30 13.09
CA ARG A 58 25.04 2.04 13.91
C ARG A 58 23.75 1.24 13.91
N THR A 59 23.16 0.99 15.09
CA THR A 59 21.79 0.45 15.17
C THR A 59 20.81 1.54 14.80
N ALA A 60 20.04 1.31 13.75
CA ALA A 60 18.89 2.17 13.48
C ALA A 60 17.77 1.80 14.47
N GLU A 61 17.28 2.78 15.21
CA GLU A 61 16.18 2.58 16.15
C GLU A 61 14.86 2.26 15.44
N ARG A 62 14.70 2.74 14.20
CA ARG A 62 13.52 2.52 13.37
C ARG A 62 13.89 2.24 11.92
N TRP A 63 13.08 1.41 11.29
CA TRP A 63 13.14 1.12 9.87
C TRP A 63 12.02 1.82 9.12
N VAL A 64 12.36 2.43 7.99
CA VAL A 64 11.38 2.97 7.04
C VAL A 64 11.31 2.03 5.85
N LEU A 65 10.18 1.38 5.68
CA LEU A 65 9.91 0.48 4.56
C LEU A 65 8.94 1.14 3.60
N LYS A 66 9.25 1.12 2.30
CA LYS A 66 8.39 1.71 1.27
C LYS A 66 8.12 0.70 0.17
N SER A 67 6.86 0.33 0.00
CA SER A 67 6.39 -0.43 -1.15
C SER A 67 4.90 -0.18 -1.39
N PRO A 68 4.47 0.09 -2.62
CA PRO A 68 3.04 0.19 -2.94
C PRO A 68 2.31 -1.14 -2.71
N ALA A 69 3.00 -2.28 -2.80
CA ALA A 69 2.42 -3.60 -2.56
C ALA A 69 1.99 -3.81 -1.10
N HIS A 70 2.55 -3.07 -0.14
CA HIS A 70 2.19 -3.20 1.27
C HIS A 70 0.73 -2.84 1.54
N LEU A 71 0.14 -1.93 0.78
CA LEU A 71 -1.19 -1.38 1.01
C LEU A 71 -2.28 -2.47 1.05
N GLY A 72 -2.20 -3.48 0.20
CA GLY A 72 -3.16 -4.59 0.18
C GLY A 72 -2.99 -5.61 1.32
N TYR A 73 -1.94 -5.50 2.15
CA TYR A 73 -1.55 -6.52 3.13
C TYR A 73 -1.27 -5.95 4.52
N LEU A 74 -1.96 -4.88 4.90
CA LEU A 74 -1.72 -4.17 6.16
C LEU A 74 -1.91 -5.06 7.40
N ASP A 75 -2.88 -5.96 7.41
CA ASP A 75 -3.07 -6.89 8.54
C ASP A 75 -1.90 -7.86 8.70
N ALA A 76 -1.36 -8.37 7.58
CA ALA A 76 -0.21 -9.26 7.62
C ALA A 76 1.05 -8.53 8.09
N LEU A 77 1.24 -7.28 7.65
CA LEU A 77 2.33 -6.42 8.12
C LEU A 77 2.21 -6.17 9.63
N ARG A 78 1.02 -5.78 10.09
CA ARG A 78 0.78 -5.53 11.51
C ARG A 78 1.05 -6.75 12.39
N ALA A 79 0.69 -7.93 11.92
CA ALA A 79 0.92 -9.17 12.66
C ALA A 79 2.41 -9.52 12.78
N GLN A 80 3.24 -9.12 11.82
CA GLN A 80 4.69 -9.35 11.85
C GLN A 80 5.49 -8.20 12.48
N PHE A 81 4.92 -6.99 12.46
CA PHE A 81 5.50 -5.76 13.02
C PHE A 81 4.48 -5.12 13.97
N PRO A 82 4.42 -5.56 15.26
CA PRO A 82 3.40 -5.09 16.19
C PRO A 82 3.45 -3.58 16.50
N ASP A 83 4.63 -2.98 16.34
CA ASP A 83 4.90 -1.54 16.51
C ASP A 83 4.81 -0.74 15.20
N LEU A 84 4.27 -1.35 14.13
CA LEU A 84 4.11 -0.71 12.83
C LEU A 84 3.31 0.59 12.94
N HIS A 85 3.87 1.66 12.36
CA HIS A 85 3.16 2.89 12.06
C HIS A 85 3.07 3.07 10.54
N ILE A 86 1.90 3.36 10.02
CA ILE A 86 1.65 3.50 8.59
C ILE A 86 1.56 4.98 8.24
N VAL A 87 2.41 5.41 7.33
CA VAL A 87 2.25 6.68 6.64
C VAL A 87 1.55 6.39 5.31
N HIS A 88 0.26 6.77 5.22
CA HIS A 88 -0.55 6.53 4.04
C HIS A 88 -0.60 7.80 3.20
N MET A 89 0.09 7.77 2.06
CA MET A 89 0.11 8.87 1.10
C MET A 89 -1.12 8.77 0.20
N HIS A 90 -1.93 9.82 0.18
CA HIS A 90 -3.12 9.94 -0.68
C HIS A 90 -2.82 10.80 -1.90
N ARG A 91 -3.30 10.35 -3.04
CA ARG A 91 -3.20 11.08 -4.30
C ARG A 91 -4.43 10.78 -5.15
N ASP A 92 -4.76 11.68 -6.08
CA ASP A 92 -5.87 11.49 -7.00
C ASP A 92 -5.73 10.14 -7.75
N PRO A 93 -6.74 9.25 -7.66
CA PRO A 93 -6.71 7.98 -8.39
C PRO A 93 -6.57 8.15 -9.89
N ARG A 94 -7.11 9.21 -10.48
CA ARG A 94 -7.00 9.49 -11.93
C ARG A 94 -5.53 9.65 -12.35
N ASP A 95 -4.71 10.32 -11.53
CA ASP A 95 -3.27 10.47 -11.79
C ASP A 95 -2.51 9.16 -11.54
N THR A 96 -2.81 8.49 -10.44
CA THR A 96 -2.06 7.29 -10.04
C THR A 96 -2.36 6.10 -10.93
N ILE A 97 -3.60 5.96 -11.42
CA ILE A 97 -3.98 4.87 -12.32
C ILE A 97 -3.35 5.06 -13.69
N ALA A 98 -3.41 6.25 -14.29
CA ALA A 98 -2.78 6.53 -15.58
C ALA A 98 -1.27 6.26 -15.55
N SER A 99 -0.58 6.81 -14.55
CA SER A 99 0.86 6.61 -14.38
C SER A 99 1.24 5.15 -14.10
N GLY A 100 0.47 4.46 -13.28
CA GLY A 100 0.71 3.06 -12.95
C GLY A 100 0.45 2.11 -14.12
N ALA A 101 -0.57 2.37 -14.92
CA ALA A 101 -0.84 1.62 -16.16
C ALA A 101 0.32 1.77 -17.16
N SER A 102 0.87 2.99 -17.31
CA SER A 102 2.04 3.24 -18.14
C SER A 102 3.27 2.45 -17.68
N LEU A 103 3.56 2.48 -16.38
CA LEU A 103 4.67 1.71 -15.81
C LEU A 103 4.48 0.20 -16.06
N ASN A 104 3.28 -0.33 -15.81
CA ASN A 104 3.01 -1.75 -16.02
C ASN A 104 3.11 -2.14 -17.50
N ALA A 105 2.60 -1.32 -18.43
CA ALA A 105 2.76 -1.57 -19.85
C ALA A 105 4.24 -1.61 -20.27
N THR A 106 5.06 -0.72 -19.72
CA THR A 106 6.51 -0.72 -19.96
C THR A 106 7.17 -1.99 -19.42
N LEU A 107 6.82 -2.42 -18.20
CA LEU A 107 7.34 -3.67 -17.62
C LEU A 107 6.92 -4.89 -18.44
N HIS A 108 5.68 -4.95 -18.93
CA HIS A 108 5.22 -6.03 -19.79
C HIS A 108 6.01 -6.05 -21.11
N ALA A 109 6.30 -4.88 -21.71
CA ALA A 109 7.07 -4.79 -22.95
C ALA A 109 8.53 -5.27 -22.81
N MET A 110 9.07 -5.33 -21.59
CA MET A 110 10.40 -5.92 -21.34
C MET A 110 10.41 -7.45 -21.46
N HIS A 111 9.24 -8.10 -21.42
CA HIS A 111 9.11 -9.55 -21.36
C HIS A 111 8.15 -10.14 -22.40
N ALA A 112 7.54 -9.31 -23.25
CA ALA A 112 6.58 -9.73 -24.27
C ALA A 112 6.75 -8.92 -25.55
N ASP A 113 6.61 -9.58 -26.71
CA ASP A 113 6.72 -8.95 -28.03
C ASP A 113 5.55 -8.00 -28.33
N ARG A 114 4.41 -8.21 -27.68
CA ARG A 114 3.20 -7.41 -27.84
C ARG A 114 2.54 -7.16 -26.49
N VAL A 115 2.12 -5.93 -26.25
CA VAL A 115 1.42 -5.54 -25.02
C VAL A 115 0.06 -4.93 -25.39
N ASP A 116 -0.99 -5.55 -24.91
CA ASP A 116 -2.34 -4.98 -24.96
C ASP A 116 -2.48 -3.95 -23.82
N ARG A 117 -2.34 -2.67 -24.17
CA ARG A 117 -2.40 -1.57 -23.21
C ARG A 117 -3.78 -1.44 -22.54
N HIS A 118 -4.87 -1.73 -23.25
CA HIS A 118 -6.22 -1.64 -22.70
C HIS A 118 -6.42 -2.73 -21.62
N ARG A 119 -5.95 -3.93 -21.90
CA ARG A 119 -5.96 -5.01 -20.91
C ARG A 119 -5.10 -4.65 -19.67
N VAL A 120 -3.91 -4.11 -19.88
CA VAL A 120 -3.05 -3.65 -18.76
C VAL A 120 -3.75 -2.59 -17.93
N GLY A 121 -4.44 -1.63 -18.57
CA GLY A 121 -5.21 -0.59 -17.88
C GLY A 121 -6.32 -1.19 -17.01
N ALA A 122 -7.14 -2.07 -17.58
CA ALA A 122 -8.24 -2.72 -16.86
C ALA A 122 -7.73 -3.55 -15.66
N GLU A 123 -6.71 -4.38 -15.86
CA GLU A 123 -6.11 -5.20 -14.81
C GLU A 123 -5.49 -4.33 -13.70
N TRP A 124 -4.86 -3.21 -14.05
CA TRP A 124 -4.27 -2.29 -13.10
C TRP A 124 -5.33 -1.56 -12.27
N LEU A 125 -6.39 -1.07 -12.90
CA LEU A 125 -7.53 -0.44 -12.23
C LEU A 125 -8.13 -1.36 -11.18
N GLU A 126 -8.45 -2.59 -11.54
CA GLU A 126 -9.02 -3.58 -10.62
C GLU A 126 -8.06 -3.94 -9.49
N ARG A 127 -6.79 -4.14 -9.79
CA ARG A 127 -5.78 -4.45 -8.78
C ARG A 127 -5.62 -3.33 -7.76
N MET A 128 -5.57 -2.09 -8.20
CA MET A 128 -5.42 -0.95 -7.31
C MET A 128 -6.69 -0.67 -6.52
N GLY A 129 -7.86 -0.84 -7.14
CA GLY A 129 -9.14 -0.78 -6.43
C GLY A 129 -9.22 -1.84 -5.33
N TRP A 130 -8.93 -3.10 -5.65
CA TRP A 130 -8.87 -4.19 -4.66
C TRP A 130 -7.89 -3.90 -3.53
N THR A 131 -6.71 -3.35 -3.85
CA THR A 131 -5.68 -2.99 -2.86
C THR A 131 -6.20 -1.93 -1.89
N ASN A 132 -6.87 -0.89 -2.39
CA ASN A 132 -7.45 0.17 -1.56
C ASN A 132 -8.62 -0.34 -0.71
N ASP A 133 -9.51 -1.17 -1.25
CA ASP A 133 -10.61 -1.76 -0.50
C ASP A 133 -10.09 -2.57 0.70
N ARG A 134 -9.04 -3.36 0.50
CA ARG A 134 -8.39 -4.10 1.60
C ARG A 134 -7.75 -3.19 2.63
N ALA A 135 -7.08 -2.13 2.19
CA ALA A 135 -6.49 -1.15 3.10
C ALA A 135 -7.56 -0.46 3.95
N MET A 136 -8.65 -0.03 3.33
CA MET A 136 -9.78 0.58 4.05
C MET A 136 -10.42 -0.39 5.04
N ALA A 137 -10.62 -1.65 4.65
CA ALA A 137 -11.17 -2.68 5.53
C ALA A 137 -10.22 -3.00 6.70
N ALA A 138 -8.92 -3.10 6.46
CA ALA A 138 -7.92 -3.28 7.52
C ALA A 138 -7.94 -2.11 8.52
N ARG A 139 -7.90 -0.89 8.01
CA ARG A 139 -7.91 0.32 8.84
C ARG A 139 -9.23 0.51 9.61
N ALA A 140 -10.36 0.05 9.08
CA ALA A 140 -11.63 0.07 9.79
C ALA A 140 -11.60 -0.85 11.03
N ARG A 141 -10.91 -1.99 10.95
CA ARG A 141 -10.69 -2.89 12.11
C ARG A 141 -9.77 -2.30 13.16
N TRP A 142 -8.98 -1.28 12.81
CA TRP A 142 -8.05 -0.59 13.73
C TRP A 142 -8.58 0.77 14.19
N ALA A 143 -9.89 0.99 14.08
CA ALA A 143 -10.52 2.28 14.40
C ALA A 143 -10.24 2.73 15.84
N ASP A 144 -10.08 1.79 16.76
CA ASP A 144 -9.76 2.05 18.18
C ASP A 144 -8.27 2.39 18.38
N GLU A 145 -7.43 2.30 17.35
CA GLU A 145 -6.01 2.61 17.37
C GLU A 145 -5.61 3.66 16.31
N PRO A 146 -6.22 4.85 16.28
CA PRO A 146 -6.00 5.86 15.23
C PRO A 146 -4.55 6.34 15.17
N ALA A 147 -3.82 6.30 16.30
CA ALA A 147 -2.42 6.71 16.40
C ALA A 147 -1.44 5.86 15.54
N ARG A 148 -1.90 4.75 14.96
CA ARG A 148 -1.04 3.89 14.12
C ARG A 148 -1.00 4.27 12.64
N CYS A 149 -1.76 5.26 12.23
CA CYS A 149 -1.81 5.71 10.84
C CYS A 149 -1.73 7.23 10.76
N THR A 150 -0.84 7.72 9.90
CA THR A 150 -0.78 9.14 9.51
C THR A 150 -1.16 9.26 8.05
N ASP A 151 -2.22 10.00 7.77
CA ASP A 151 -2.68 10.29 6.42
C ASP A 151 -2.03 11.59 5.92
N ILE A 152 -1.46 11.54 4.72
CA ILE A 152 -0.80 12.68 4.08
C ILE A 152 -1.31 12.79 2.65
N GLU A 153 -1.85 13.94 2.28
CA GLU A 153 -2.12 14.26 0.89
C GLU A 153 -0.82 14.55 0.14
N PHE A 154 -0.67 14.02 -1.06
CA PHE A 154 0.52 14.23 -1.87
C PHE A 154 0.76 15.72 -2.17
N ALA A 155 -0.31 16.50 -2.39
CA ALA A 155 -0.21 17.92 -2.60
C ALA A 155 0.39 18.65 -1.39
N ASP A 156 -0.01 18.27 -0.18
CA ASP A 156 0.50 18.85 1.06
C ASP A 156 1.99 18.47 1.26
N ALA A 157 2.35 17.22 0.93
CA ALA A 157 3.74 16.77 1.02
C ALA A 157 4.66 17.52 0.03
N VAL A 158 4.12 17.97 -1.10
CA VAL A 158 4.87 18.79 -2.08
C VAL A 158 4.94 20.24 -1.63
N ALA A 159 3.84 20.79 -1.08
CA ALA A 159 3.77 22.19 -0.65
C ALA A 159 4.56 22.46 0.64
N ASP A 160 4.48 21.54 1.61
CA ASP A 160 5.16 21.65 2.91
C ASP A 160 5.76 20.29 3.34
N PRO A 161 6.83 19.85 2.70
CA PRO A 161 7.45 18.56 3.00
C PRO A 161 7.99 18.48 4.44
N ILE A 162 8.47 19.60 5.00
CA ILE A 162 9.05 19.63 6.35
C ILE A 162 7.96 19.50 7.39
N GLY A 163 6.87 20.26 7.28
CA GLY A 163 5.73 20.15 8.17
C GLY A 163 5.09 18.77 8.13
N GLN A 164 4.99 18.14 6.95
CA GLN A 164 4.46 16.78 6.85
C GLN A 164 5.39 15.73 7.50
N VAL A 165 6.71 15.87 7.37
CA VAL A 165 7.66 15.00 8.06
C VAL A 165 7.58 15.21 9.58
N SER A 166 7.51 16.45 10.05
CA SER A 166 7.31 16.77 11.48
C SER A 166 6.07 16.08 12.04
N ARG A 167 4.93 16.16 11.35
CA ARG A 167 3.70 15.44 11.75
C ARG A 167 3.89 13.93 11.89
N VAL A 168 4.70 13.32 11.04
CA VAL A 168 5.02 11.88 11.16
C VAL A 168 5.85 11.63 12.41
N TYR A 169 6.86 12.45 12.66
CA TYR A 169 7.70 12.32 13.86
C TYR A 169 6.87 12.43 15.13
N ASP A 170 5.96 13.42 15.21
CA ASP A 170 5.04 13.60 16.33
C ASP A 170 4.15 12.36 16.51
N ALA A 171 3.58 11.84 15.42
CA ALA A 171 2.69 10.68 15.46
C ALA A 171 3.38 9.39 15.93
N ILE A 172 4.69 9.25 15.70
CA ILE A 172 5.48 8.09 16.19
C ILE A 172 6.18 8.35 17.50
N GLY A 173 5.94 9.51 18.13
CA GLY A 173 6.52 9.87 19.42
C GLY A 173 8.03 10.11 19.39
N MET A 174 8.57 10.57 18.25
CA MET A 174 9.99 10.91 18.08
C MET A 174 10.17 12.41 18.00
N PRO A 175 11.24 12.98 18.62
CA PRO A 175 11.53 14.40 18.48
C PRO A 175 12.02 14.70 17.04
N PHE A 176 11.39 15.68 16.40
CA PHE A 176 11.89 16.23 15.14
C PHE A 176 12.96 17.28 15.45
N THR A 177 14.20 16.83 15.56
CA THR A 177 15.34 17.67 15.96
C THR A 177 15.82 18.59 14.83
N ASP A 178 16.53 19.68 15.18
CA ASP A 178 17.15 20.59 14.21
C ASP A 178 18.09 19.84 13.24
N ALA A 179 18.75 18.80 13.72
CA ALA A 179 19.60 17.94 12.89
C ALA A 179 18.78 17.13 11.85
N ALA A 180 17.61 16.62 12.24
CA ALA A 180 16.69 15.92 11.35
C ALA A 180 16.11 16.89 10.31
N GLU A 181 15.65 18.06 10.73
CA GLU A 181 15.15 19.09 9.85
C GLU A 181 16.22 19.54 8.84
N SER A 182 17.43 19.81 9.30
CA SER A 182 18.56 20.18 8.45
C SER A 182 18.91 19.09 7.42
N ALA A 183 18.75 17.81 7.79
CA ALA A 183 18.97 16.69 6.87
C ALA A 183 17.90 16.66 5.78
N VAL A 184 16.62 16.88 6.14
CA VAL A 184 15.51 16.97 5.17
C VAL A 184 15.73 18.16 4.22
N ARG A 185 16.07 19.34 4.74
CA ARG A 185 16.34 20.53 3.93
C ARG A 185 17.47 20.30 2.92
N ARG A 186 18.60 19.71 3.36
CA ARG A 186 19.69 19.35 2.45
C ARG A 186 19.21 18.39 1.35
N TRP A 187 18.50 17.34 1.72
CA TRP A 187 18.00 16.38 0.74
C TRP A 187 17.09 17.04 -0.31
N LEU A 188 16.23 17.97 0.11
CA LEU A 188 15.36 18.72 -0.80
C LEU A 188 16.15 19.63 -1.75
N THR A 189 17.25 20.23 -1.25
CA THR A 189 18.12 21.11 -2.03
C THR A 189 19.00 20.33 -3.01
N ASP A 190 19.58 19.22 -2.53
CA ASP A 190 20.55 18.42 -3.30
C ASP A 190 19.86 17.47 -4.30
N ARG A 191 18.54 17.37 -4.22
CA ARG A 191 17.78 16.50 -5.11
C ARG A 191 17.85 17.01 -6.55
N PRO A 192 18.32 16.18 -7.51
CA PRO A 192 18.26 16.53 -8.91
C PRO A 192 16.82 16.86 -9.32
N ARG A 193 16.66 17.92 -10.09
CA ARG A 193 15.34 18.25 -10.66
C ARG A 193 14.88 17.06 -11.50
N GLU A 194 13.76 16.45 -11.12
CA GLU A 194 13.21 15.35 -11.92
C GLU A 194 12.89 15.87 -13.32
N PRO A 195 13.25 15.12 -14.37
CA PRO A 195 12.83 15.48 -15.72
C PRO A 195 11.31 15.53 -15.78
N GLU A 196 10.81 16.41 -16.62
CA GLU A 196 9.37 16.55 -16.84
C GLU A 196 8.78 15.18 -17.23
N ARG A 197 7.80 14.73 -16.46
CA ARG A 197 7.20 13.43 -16.70
C ARG A 197 6.27 13.52 -17.90
N PRO A 198 6.28 12.52 -18.81
CA PRO A 198 5.30 12.48 -19.88
C PRO A 198 3.87 12.53 -19.33
N ALA A 199 3.01 13.27 -20.00
CA ALA A 199 1.58 13.20 -19.70
C ALA A 199 1.05 11.79 -20.06
N TYR A 200 0.41 11.14 -19.11
CA TYR A 200 -0.23 9.84 -19.33
C TYR A 200 -1.72 10.06 -19.50
N ALA A 201 -2.26 9.69 -20.66
CA ALA A 201 -3.70 9.74 -20.89
C ALA A 201 -4.35 8.41 -20.48
N LEU A 202 -5.46 8.48 -19.75
CA LEU A 202 -6.26 7.28 -19.40
C LEU A 202 -6.73 6.55 -20.66
N SER A 203 -7.09 7.28 -21.72
CA SER A 203 -7.53 6.75 -22.99
C SER A 203 -6.49 5.83 -23.67
N ASP A 204 -5.18 6.05 -23.44
CA ASP A 204 -4.12 5.18 -23.97
C ASP A 204 -4.19 3.74 -23.41
N TYR A 205 -4.88 3.61 -22.28
CA TYR A 205 -5.08 2.35 -21.54
C TYR A 205 -6.54 1.88 -21.53
N GLY A 206 -7.39 2.44 -22.41
CA GLY A 206 -8.79 2.08 -22.54
C GLY A 206 -9.63 2.45 -21.32
N LEU A 207 -9.19 3.46 -20.54
CA LEU A 207 -9.85 3.94 -19.35
C LEU A 207 -10.36 5.37 -19.53
N ASP A 208 -11.39 5.71 -18.76
CA ASP A 208 -11.91 7.06 -18.63
C ASP A 208 -12.02 7.48 -17.15
N GLU A 209 -12.25 8.77 -16.90
CA GLU A 209 -12.36 9.33 -15.56
C GLU A 209 -13.52 8.73 -14.78
N ARG A 210 -14.64 8.43 -15.43
CA ARG A 210 -15.82 7.88 -14.79
C ARG A 210 -15.54 6.48 -14.22
N GLN A 211 -14.88 5.62 -14.99
CA GLN A 211 -14.48 4.28 -14.51
C GLN A 211 -13.60 4.39 -13.25
N ILE A 212 -12.69 5.36 -13.22
CA ILE A 212 -11.84 5.59 -12.05
C ILE A 212 -12.67 6.09 -10.87
N ASP A 213 -13.53 7.08 -11.08
CA ASP A 213 -14.36 7.66 -10.04
C ASP A 213 -15.30 6.64 -9.42
N ASP A 214 -15.96 5.82 -10.26
CA ASP A 214 -16.85 4.75 -9.82
C ASP A 214 -16.07 3.71 -8.99
N ARG A 215 -14.89 3.28 -9.47
CA ARG A 215 -14.08 2.27 -8.78
C ARG A 215 -13.52 2.77 -7.44
N PHE A 216 -13.20 4.06 -7.34
CA PHE A 216 -12.61 4.67 -6.15
C PHE A 216 -13.59 5.53 -5.34
N ALA A 217 -14.89 5.44 -5.58
CA ALA A 217 -15.91 6.28 -4.92
C ALA A 217 -15.78 6.23 -3.38
N ALA A 218 -15.71 5.04 -2.80
CA ALA A 218 -15.59 4.86 -1.34
C ALA A 218 -14.26 5.43 -0.79
N TYR A 219 -13.17 5.27 -1.51
CA TYR A 219 -11.87 5.83 -1.15
C TYR A 219 -11.90 7.36 -1.18
N ASN A 220 -12.40 7.95 -2.27
CA ASN A 220 -12.52 9.39 -2.42
C ASN A 220 -13.42 10.00 -1.34
N HIS A 221 -14.55 9.36 -1.06
CA HIS A 221 -15.45 9.80 0.02
C HIS A 221 -14.73 9.79 1.38
N ARG A 222 -13.95 8.75 1.69
CA ARG A 222 -13.30 8.61 3.00
C ARG A 222 -12.12 9.54 3.20
N PHE A 223 -11.28 9.71 2.18
CA PHE A 223 -9.98 10.35 2.34
C PHE A 223 -9.84 11.66 1.57
N ARG A 224 -10.70 11.93 0.59
CA ARG A 224 -10.53 13.07 -0.32
C ARG A 224 -11.75 14.00 -0.40
N SER A 225 -12.74 13.85 0.49
CA SER A 225 -13.97 14.66 0.48
C SER A 225 -13.75 16.18 0.60
N GLY A 226 -12.56 16.63 1.03
CA GLY A 226 -12.17 18.04 1.10
C GLY A 226 -10.98 18.41 0.20
N ALA A 227 -10.42 17.46 -0.54
CA ALA A 227 -9.27 17.72 -1.39
C ALA A 227 -9.69 18.39 -2.71
N ALA A 228 -9.03 19.50 -3.07
CA ALA A 228 -9.21 20.09 -4.38
C ALA A 228 -8.80 19.09 -5.49
N PRO A 229 -9.50 19.08 -6.65
CA PRO A 229 -9.08 18.26 -7.78
C PRO A 229 -7.64 18.61 -8.15
N SER A 230 -6.81 17.59 -8.40
CA SER A 230 -5.42 17.82 -8.78
C SER A 230 -5.40 18.62 -10.09
N ARG A 231 -4.74 19.78 -10.07
CA ARG A 231 -4.49 20.51 -11.30
C ARG A 231 -3.48 19.70 -12.10
N ARG A 232 -3.88 19.20 -13.25
CA ARG A 232 -2.94 18.65 -14.23
C ARG A 232 -2.02 19.78 -14.67
N THR A 233 -0.79 19.78 -14.22
CA THR A 233 0.33 20.55 -14.79
C THR A 233 1.18 19.60 -15.59
#